data_88abbea97126c36a51ff0894addb7704
#
_entry.id   88abbea97126c36a51ff0894addb7704
#
_cell.length_a   1.000
_cell.length_b   1.000
_cell.length_c   1.000
_cell.angle_alpha   90.00
_cell.angle_beta   90.00
_cell.angle_gamma   90.00
#
_symmetry.space_group_name_H-M   'P 1'
#
loop_
_entity.id
_entity.type
_entity.pdbx_description
1 polymer ?
#
loop_
_entity_poly.entity_id
_entity_poly.type
_entity_poly.pdbx_seq_one_letter_code
_entity_poly.pdbx_strand_id
1 'polypeptide(L)'
;MAHAKRIGRAAGWRFWLIGGYIVIALMLAIFWGFSLLTPIDQVEEDQQNQSLESIANAGSVMLANSDVSAQDAVDKLASSDSLRITLVGDDGRVLVDSQDDADDMQSHAQRPEIVSALDGEVGRDRRVSETEGVEYLYVAVPANYQGQAAALRAATPVSQVDSLAQGFRTTSLIMLCIVIVLTAIVAFFVIRLTARPVGRLERVRTDFVANASHELKTPVAGIRLLSESIERASKDGDVDIIPVFTERLNKESQRLQNLVTELLDLSRLENGGLGGRNKETCDLASVVSTSYETHVGKARLKGLEFVYDDGVGSDELCRVNLPPADASLLVDNLLDNAINYTDTGTVEVSLSCTDSKATLSVRDTGIGIPTADQERIFERFYRVDKGHSREMGGTGLGLSLVRHAVERAKGVITLDSTLGKGSTFTVILPKA
;
A
#
# COMPACT_ATOMS: atom_id res chain seq x y z
N MET A 1 6.38 10.11 -22.64
CA MET A 1 7.35 10.43 -21.57
C MET A 1 6.72 11.01 -20.30
N ALA A 2 5.69 11.86 -20.34
CA ALA A 2 5.06 12.45 -19.15
C ALA A 2 4.27 11.45 -18.25
N HIS A 3 3.67 10.41 -18.82
CA HIS A 3 2.91 9.41 -18.06
C HIS A 3 3.83 8.40 -17.36
N ALA A 4 4.93 8.01 -17.99
CA ALA A 4 5.99 7.25 -17.34
C ALA A 4 6.60 8.02 -16.15
N LYS A 5 6.73 9.36 -16.27
CA LYS A 5 7.11 10.25 -15.16
C LYS A 5 6.03 10.37 -14.07
N ARG A 6 4.73 10.26 -14.39
CA ARG A 6 3.64 10.28 -13.39
C ARG A 6 3.50 8.92 -12.68
N ILE A 7 3.62 7.81 -13.40
CA ILE A 7 3.65 6.46 -12.80
C ILE A 7 4.94 6.29 -12.00
N GLY A 8 6.08 6.76 -12.47
CA GLY A 8 7.32 6.82 -11.72
C GLY A 8 7.25 7.72 -10.49
N ARG A 9 6.52 8.86 -10.54
CA ARG A 9 6.26 9.71 -9.36
C ARG A 9 5.27 9.07 -8.39
N ALA A 10 4.22 8.43 -8.87
CA ALA A 10 3.25 7.72 -8.01
C ALA A 10 3.82 6.43 -7.41
N ALA A 11 4.76 5.76 -8.06
CA ALA A 11 5.55 4.68 -7.48
C ALA A 11 6.63 5.24 -6.54
N GLY A 12 7.30 6.32 -6.94
CA GLY A 12 8.38 6.94 -6.18
C GLY A 12 7.97 7.41 -4.79
N TRP A 13 6.84 8.12 -4.63
CA TRP A 13 6.40 8.56 -3.30
C TRP A 13 6.02 7.40 -2.37
N ARG A 14 5.52 6.27 -2.91
CA ARG A 14 5.23 5.05 -2.15
C ARG A 14 6.51 4.38 -1.66
N PHE A 15 7.54 4.31 -2.50
CA PHE A 15 8.87 3.83 -2.10
C PHE A 15 9.51 4.75 -1.05
N TRP A 16 9.33 6.07 -1.17
CA TRP A 16 9.79 7.03 -0.17
C TRP A 16 9.06 6.90 1.17
N LEU A 17 7.75 6.65 1.15
CA LEU A 17 7.00 6.41 2.38
C LEU A 17 7.39 5.08 3.06
N ILE A 18 7.57 4.01 2.28
CA ILE A 18 8.03 2.71 2.81
C ILE A 18 9.46 2.84 3.32
N GLY A 19 10.35 3.48 2.57
CA GLY A 19 11.72 3.74 2.99
C GLY A 19 11.79 4.60 4.25
N GLY A 20 11.02 5.69 4.31
CA GLY A 20 10.92 6.55 5.50
C GLY A 20 10.41 5.81 6.72
N TYR A 21 9.38 4.96 6.54
CA TYR A 21 8.86 4.13 7.63
C TYR A 21 9.88 3.11 8.15
N ILE A 22 10.61 2.44 7.26
CA ILE A 22 11.69 1.49 7.62
C ILE A 22 12.80 2.21 8.39
N VAL A 23 13.19 3.40 7.95
CA VAL A 23 14.22 4.21 8.62
C VAL A 23 13.75 4.62 10.01
N ILE A 24 12.51 5.07 10.18
CA ILE A 24 11.96 5.44 11.49
C ILE A 24 11.89 4.21 12.41
N ALA A 25 11.43 3.06 11.91
CA ALA A 25 11.36 1.82 12.67
C ALA A 25 12.75 1.34 13.12
N LEU A 26 13.76 1.44 12.24
CA LEU A 26 15.15 1.14 12.56
C LEU A 26 15.74 2.11 13.60
N MET A 27 15.48 3.41 13.47
CA MET A 27 15.93 4.40 14.47
C MET A 27 15.30 4.14 15.84
N LEU A 28 14.00 3.81 15.90
CA LEU A 28 13.33 3.44 17.14
C LEU A 28 13.92 2.16 17.73
N ALA A 29 14.17 1.14 16.91
CA ALA A 29 14.78 -0.11 17.38
C ALA A 29 16.21 0.10 17.90
N ILE A 30 17.02 0.95 17.24
CA ILE A 30 18.37 1.32 17.69
C ILE A 30 18.29 2.13 18.98
N PHE A 31 17.38 3.11 19.09
CA PHE A 31 17.20 3.91 20.29
C PHE A 31 16.83 3.05 21.50
N TRP A 32 15.84 2.15 21.34
CA TRP A 32 15.45 1.23 22.40
C TRP A 32 16.51 0.19 22.71
N GLY A 33 17.23 -0.32 21.70
CA GLY A 33 18.35 -1.21 21.89
C GLY A 33 19.50 -0.55 22.67
N PHE A 34 19.81 0.69 22.35
CA PHE A 34 20.80 1.49 23.08
C PHE A 34 20.36 1.74 24.55
N SER A 35 19.07 2.03 24.77
CA SER A 35 18.50 2.20 26.11
C SER A 35 18.59 0.94 26.97
N LEU A 36 18.54 -0.26 26.37
CA LEU A 36 18.73 -1.53 27.08
C LEU A 36 20.20 -1.82 27.41
N LEU A 37 21.13 -1.26 26.64
CA LEU A 37 22.58 -1.45 26.80
C LEU A 37 23.23 -0.40 27.71
N THR A 38 22.54 0.70 28.05
CA THR A 38 23.04 1.69 28.99
C THR A 38 23.08 1.08 30.38
N PRO A 39 24.24 1.14 31.08
CA PRO A 39 24.37 0.64 32.44
C PRO A 39 23.62 1.57 33.41
N ILE A 40 22.30 1.38 33.51
CA ILE A 40 21.45 2.11 34.46
C ILE A 40 21.92 1.84 35.89
N ASP A 41 22.40 0.61 36.14
CA ASP A 41 22.87 0.16 37.42
C ASP A 41 23.99 1.05 38.01
N GLN A 42 24.94 1.52 37.18
CA GLN A 42 26.03 2.40 37.64
C GLN A 42 25.53 3.83 37.97
N VAL A 43 24.63 4.36 37.18
CA VAL A 43 24.09 5.71 37.40
C VAL A 43 23.22 5.76 38.66
N GLU A 44 22.44 4.71 38.90
CA GLU A 44 21.61 4.60 40.10
C GLU A 44 22.48 4.38 41.35
N GLU A 45 23.53 3.54 41.28
CA GLU A 45 24.46 3.32 42.39
C GLU A 45 25.21 4.62 42.74
N ASP A 46 25.69 5.38 41.78
CA ASP A 46 26.32 6.68 41.98
C ASP A 46 25.39 7.69 42.64
N GLN A 47 24.12 7.73 42.20
CA GLN A 47 23.12 8.63 42.74
C GLN A 47 22.74 8.24 44.19
N GLN A 48 22.66 6.95 44.50
CA GLN A 48 22.41 6.47 45.86
C GLN A 48 23.59 6.73 46.79
N ASN A 49 24.82 6.49 46.30
CA ASN A 49 26.02 6.84 47.05
C ASN A 49 26.05 8.34 47.41
N GLN A 50 25.72 9.22 46.46
CA GLN A 50 25.61 10.67 46.73
C GLN A 50 24.50 11.00 47.74
N SER A 51 23.36 10.32 47.67
CA SER A 51 22.27 10.50 48.60
C SER A 51 22.67 10.07 50.03
N LEU A 52 23.27 8.87 50.15
CA LEU A 52 23.77 8.36 51.42
C LEU A 52 24.84 9.29 52.02
N GLU A 53 25.79 9.77 51.20
CA GLU A 53 26.77 10.73 51.58
C GLU A 53 26.19 12.06 52.09
N SER A 54 25.16 12.56 51.41
CA SER A 54 24.43 13.77 51.85
C SER A 54 23.79 13.58 53.21
N ILE A 55 23.16 12.42 53.44
CA ILE A 55 22.51 12.09 54.71
C ILE A 55 23.57 11.94 55.81
N ALA A 56 24.64 11.21 55.54
CA ALA A 56 25.72 11.04 56.50
C ALA A 56 26.41 12.36 56.83
N ASN A 57 26.66 13.23 55.85
CA ASN A 57 27.22 14.57 56.10
C ASN A 57 26.26 15.45 56.94
N ALA A 58 24.96 15.41 56.66
CA ALA A 58 23.97 16.15 57.50
C ALA A 58 24.01 15.65 58.94
N GLY A 59 24.15 14.33 59.12
CA GLY A 59 24.28 13.74 60.44
C GLY A 59 25.56 14.10 61.17
N SER A 60 26.69 14.12 60.47
CA SER A 60 27.96 14.52 61.06
C SER A 60 27.93 15.97 61.61
N VAL A 61 27.24 16.87 60.85
CA VAL A 61 27.02 18.26 61.31
C VAL A 61 26.10 18.32 62.52
N MET A 62 25.09 17.45 62.61
CA MET A 62 24.19 17.38 63.74
C MET A 62 24.92 16.88 64.98
N LEU A 63 25.79 15.89 64.86
CA LEU A 63 26.58 15.31 65.96
C LEU A 63 27.68 16.26 66.50
N ALA A 64 28.16 17.18 65.65
CA ALA A 64 29.09 18.22 66.08
C ALA A 64 28.42 19.26 67.04
N ASN A 65 27.10 19.29 67.06
CA ASN A 65 26.36 20.18 68.01
C ASN A 65 26.12 19.48 69.30
N SER A 66 26.74 19.97 70.41
CA SER A 66 26.73 19.37 71.74
C SER A 66 25.37 19.20 72.45
N ASP A 67 24.33 19.75 71.85
CA ASP A 67 22.96 19.74 72.46
C ASP A 67 22.11 18.54 72.01
N VAL A 68 22.59 17.70 71.01
CA VAL A 68 21.83 16.56 70.50
C VAL A 68 22.50 15.24 70.91
N SER A 69 21.70 14.32 71.51
CA SER A 69 22.26 12.99 71.84
C SER A 69 22.54 12.21 70.54
N ALA A 70 23.57 11.33 70.55
CA ALA A 70 23.88 10.51 69.40
C ALA A 70 22.69 9.65 68.96
N GLN A 71 21.91 9.12 69.88
CA GLN A 71 20.72 8.33 69.56
C GLN A 71 19.66 9.15 68.86
N ASP A 72 19.37 10.38 69.37
CA ASP A 72 18.37 11.26 68.72
C ASP A 72 18.78 11.70 67.29
N ALA A 73 20.08 11.88 67.09
CA ALA A 73 20.61 12.22 65.74
C ALA A 73 20.47 11.05 64.77
N VAL A 74 20.82 9.85 65.20
CA VAL A 74 20.72 8.62 64.40
C VAL A 74 19.26 8.28 64.08
N ASP A 75 18.36 8.33 65.08
CA ASP A 75 16.94 8.03 64.89
C ASP A 75 16.23 9.06 64.01
N LYS A 76 16.65 10.31 64.06
CA LYS A 76 16.12 11.39 63.23
C LYS A 76 16.53 11.27 61.75
N LEU A 77 17.71 10.73 61.50
CA LEU A 77 18.24 10.48 60.15
C LEU A 77 17.69 9.19 59.57
N ALA A 78 17.47 8.17 60.39
CA ALA A 78 16.90 6.90 59.97
C ALA A 78 15.36 7.00 59.75
N SER A 79 14.93 7.98 58.99
CA SER A 79 13.50 8.31 58.79
C SER A 79 12.72 7.28 57.94
N SER A 80 13.37 6.23 57.43
CA SER A 80 12.75 5.12 56.67
C SER A 80 13.33 3.78 57.11
N ASP A 81 12.52 2.73 57.16
CA ASP A 81 12.93 1.34 57.50
C ASP A 81 14.06 0.78 56.59
N SER A 82 14.34 1.41 55.47
CA SER A 82 15.37 1.01 54.52
C SER A 82 16.71 1.73 54.73
N LEU A 83 16.78 2.70 55.60
CA LEU A 83 18.02 3.46 55.86
C LEU A 83 18.55 3.12 57.24
N ARG A 84 19.76 2.54 57.29
CA ARG A 84 20.47 2.24 58.49
C ARG A 84 21.58 3.28 58.75
N ILE A 85 21.60 3.85 59.91
CA ILE A 85 22.60 4.82 60.34
C ILE A 85 23.36 4.24 61.53
N THR A 86 24.69 4.27 61.46
CA THR A 86 25.59 3.73 62.48
C THR A 86 26.66 4.77 62.84
N LEU A 87 26.80 5.10 64.12
CA LEU A 87 27.93 5.90 64.63
C LEU A 87 29.00 4.99 65.18
N VAL A 88 30.25 5.14 64.70
CA VAL A 88 31.40 4.33 65.07
C VAL A 88 32.48 5.23 65.64
N GLY A 89 33.03 4.86 66.80
CA GLY A 89 34.13 5.57 67.44
C GLY A 89 35.49 5.37 66.78
N ASP A 90 36.51 6.09 67.21
CA ASP A 90 37.88 6.04 66.71
C ASP A 90 38.53 4.66 66.97
N ASP A 91 38.08 3.91 67.95
CA ASP A 91 38.50 2.53 68.26
C ASP A 91 37.74 1.48 67.42
N GLY A 92 36.84 1.91 66.54
CA GLY A 92 36.01 1.05 65.69
C GLY A 92 34.83 0.39 66.40
N ARG A 93 34.54 0.74 67.68
CA ARG A 93 33.30 0.27 68.36
C ARG A 93 32.08 1.02 67.82
N VAL A 94 30.97 0.31 67.67
CA VAL A 94 29.69 0.93 67.37
C VAL A 94 29.21 1.64 68.65
N LEU A 95 28.96 2.94 68.53
CA LEU A 95 28.45 3.76 69.65
C LEU A 95 26.92 3.81 69.67
N VAL A 96 26.33 3.90 68.46
CA VAL A 96 24.87 3.93 68.24
C VAL A 96 24.55 3.33 66.88
N ASP A 97 23.49 2.57 66.77
CA ASP A 97 22.93 2.08 65.54
C ASP A 97 21.39 2.27 65.50
N SER A 98 20.84 2.54 64.33
CA SER A 98 19.39 2.81 64.20
C SER A 98 18.50 1.56 64.22
N GLN A 99 19.09 0.37 64.02
CA GLN A 99 18.30 -0.87 63.87
C GLN A 99 18.65 -1.93 64.93
N ASP A 100 19.92 -1.99 65.34
CA ASP A 100 20.40 -3.00 66.28
C ASP A 100 20.97 -2.36 67.55
N ASP A 101 21.09 -3.17 68.65
CA ASP A 101 21.74 -2.72 69.87
C ASP A 101 23.26 -2.64 69.66
N ALA A 102 23.82 -1.47 69.91
CA ALA A 102 25.26 -1.22 69.72
C ALA A 102 26.15 -2.14 70.58
N ASP A 103 25.69 -2.56 71.74
CA ASP A 103 26.44 -3.43 72.66
C ASP A 103 26.57 -4.87 72.16
N ASP A 104 25.65 -5.34 71.32
CA ASP A 104 25.68 -6.68 70.71
C ASP A 104 26.47 -6.70 69.37
N MET A 105 26.92 -5.57 68.87
CA MET A 105 27.60 -5.46 67.59
C MET A 105 29.09 -5.72 67.66
N GLN A 106 29.62 -6.39 66.64
CA GLN A 106 31.07 -6.58 66.47
C GLN A 106 31.73 -5.27 66.10
N SER A 107 33.06 -5.18 66.41
CA SER A 107 33.84 -4.01 66.01
C SER A 107 33.90 -3.83 64.47
N HIS A 108 33.67 -2.60 64.03
CA HIS A 108 33.73 -2.16 62.65
C HIS A 108 35.12 -1.60 62.23
N ALA A 109 36.13 -1.71 63.07
CA ALA A 109 37.48 -1.15 62.88
C ALA A 109 38.13 -1.56 61.55
N GLN A 110 37.79 -2.73 60.96
CA GLN A 110 38.39 -3.24 59.74
C GLN A 110 37.49 -3.01 58.52
N ARG A 111 36.36 -2.31 58.65
CA ARG A 111 35.45 -2.04 57.52
C ARG A 111 36.03 -0.95 56.61
N PRO A 112 36.20 -1.16 55.30
CA PRO A 112 36.92 -0.22 54.42
C PRO A 112 36.33 1.20 54.45
N GLU A 113 35.00 1.32 54.49
CA GLU A 113 34.29 2.60 54.57
C GLU A 113 34.56 3.33 55.91
N ILE A 114 34.69 2.58 57.02
CA ILE A 114 34.95 3.16 58.35
C ILE A 114 36.42 3.61 58.45
N VAL A 115 37.35 2.79 57.95
CA VAL A 115 38.77 3.15 57.91
C VAL A 115 38.97 4.46 57.16
N SER A 116 38.41 4.58 55.96
CA SER A 116 38.51 5.81 55.15
C SER A 116 37.90 7.01 55.90
N ALA A 117 36.76 6.83 56.57
CA ALA A 117 36.07 7.91 57.26
C ALA A 117 36.88 8.38 58.51
N LEU A 118 37.53 7.48 59.26
CA LEU A 118 38.38 7.82 60.38
C LEU A 118 39.70 8.50 59.90
N ASP A 119 40.18 8.19 58.68
CA ASP A 119 41.31 8.88 58.05
C ASP A 119 40.93 10.27 57.48
N GLY A 120 39.68 10.68 57.56
CA GLY A 120 39.21 11.99 57.14
C GLY A 120 38.66 12.06 55.69
N GLU A 121 38.53 10.92 55.03
CA GLU A 121 37.98 10.81 53.67
C GLU A 121 36.60 10.14 53.65
N VAL A 122 35.79 10.35 52.61
CA VAL A 122 34.53 9.65 52.44
C VAL A 122 34.80 8.21 52.01
N GLY A 123 34.40 7.25 52.88
CA GLY A 123 34.51 5.84 52.59
C GLY A 123 33.26 5.26 51.96
N ARG A 124 33.41 4.37 50.99
CA ARG A 124 32.30 3.65 50.32
C ARG A 124 32.64 2.18 50.22
N ASP A 125 31.64 1.33 50.45
CA ASP A 125 31.77 -0.11 50.27
C ASP A 125 30.42 -0.74 49.87
N ARG A 126 30.53 -1.88 49.19
CA ARG A 126 29.36 -2.67 48.77
C ARG A 126 29.60 -4.12 49.16
N ARG A 127 28.80 -4.64 50.08
CA ARG A 127 28.93 -6.01 50.56
C ARG A 127 27.65 -6.56 51.12
N VAL A 128 27.60 -7.88 51.24
CA VAL A 128 26.50 -8.57 51.96
C VAL A 128 26.59 -8.28 53.47
N SER A 129 25.51 -7.84 54.04
CA SER A 129 25.38 -7.66 55.50
C SER A 129 25.45 -8.99 56.19
N GLU A 130 26.33 -9.10 57.20
CA GLU A 130 26.50 -10.34 57.99
C GLU A 130 25.27 -10.59 58.89
N THR A 131 24.53 -9.56 59.22
CA THR A 131 23.33 -9.62 60.08
C THR A 131 22.07 -9.99 59.29
N GLU A 132 21.90 -9.47 58.11
CA GLU A 132 20.66 -9.61 57.35
C GLU A 132 20.79 -10.53 56.11
N GLY A 133 22.01 -10.87 55.67
CA GLY A 133 22.24 -11.70 54.51
C GLY A 133 21.87 -11.03 53.18
N VAL A 134 21.62 -9.73 53.16
CA VAL A 134 21.30 -8.90 51.99
C VAL A 134 22.47 -8.00 51.65
N GLU A 135 22.66 -7.72 50.37
CA GLU A 135 23.72 -6.80 49.92
C GLU A 135 23.32 -5.35 50.17
N TYR A 136 24.26 -4.60 50.78
CA TYR A 136 24.09 -3.20 51.15
C TYR A 136 25.12 -2.31 50.46
N LEU A 137 24.70 -1.07 50.17
CA LEU A 137 25.64 0.04 49.91
C LEU A 137 25.91 0.75 51.26
N TYR A 138 27.16 0.95 51.53
CA TYR A 138 27.66 1.62 52.72
C TYR A 138 28.41 2.89 52.34
N VAL A 139 28.07 4.02 52.95
CA VAL A 139 28.84 5.27 52.86
C VAL A 139 29.11 5.77 54.26
N ALA A 140 30.39 5.99 54.57
CA ALA A 140 30.78 6.57 55.85
C ALA A 140 31.51 7.91 55.65
N VAL A 141 31.20 8.86 56.49
CA VAL A 141 31.84 10.18 56.46
C VAL A 141 32.51 10.49 57.81
N PRO A 142 33.57 11.32 57.78
CA PRO A 142 34.18 11.80 59.03
C PRO A 142 33.18 12.52 59.91
N ALA A 143 33.18 12.18 61.20
CA ALA A 143 32.33 12.83 62.20
C ALA A 143 33.15 13.17 63.43
N ASN A 144 32.65 14.06 64.26
CA ASN A 144 33.20 14.36 65.59
C ASN A 144 32.09 14.19 66.61
N TYR A 145 32.33 13.36 67.57
CA TYR A 145 31.39 13.14 68.67
C TYR A 145 32.09 13.32 69.99
N GLN A 146 31.58 14.22 70.83
CA GLN A 146 32.14 14.58 72.15
C GLN A 146 33.63 14.97 72.14
N GLY A 147 34.09 15.58 71.02
CA GLY A 147 35.45 16.00 70.86
C GLY A 147 36.41 14.89 70.38
N GLN A 148 35.94 13.67 70.13
CA GLN A 148 36.71 12.56 69.62
C GLN A 148 36.36 12.32 68.12
N ALA A 149 37.34 11.81 67.38
CA ALA A 149 37.11 11.41 66.00
C ALA A 149 36.13 10.22 65.94
N ALA A 150 35.21 10.24 65.00
CA ALA A 150 34.24 9.19 64.80
C ALA A 150 33.90 9.07 63.32
N ALA A 151 33.25 8.01 62.91
CA ALA A 151 32.71 7.81 61.57
C ALA A 151 31.18 7.67 61.62
N LEU A 152 30.47 8.42 60.82
CA LEU A 152 29.03 8.24 60.67
C LEU A 152 28.75 7.52 59.37
N ARG A 153 28.19 6.33 59.45
CA ARG A 153 27.88 5.45 58.33
C ARG A 153 26.38 5.48 58.03
N ALA A 154 26.03 5.68 56.75
CA ALA A 154 24.70 5.44 56.21
C ALA A 154 24.73 4.21 55.30
N ALA A 155 23.70 3.38 55.37
CA ALA A 155 23.59 2.16 54.54
C ALA A 155 22.18 1.92 54.05
N THR A 156 22.04 1.34 52.84
CA THR A 156 20.76 0.95 52.27
C THR A 156 20.88 -0.37 51.49
N PRO A 157 19.86 -1.24 51.50
CA PRO A 157 19.90 -2.51 50.76
C PRO A 157 19.84 -2.32 49.25
N VAL A 158 20.70 -3.00 48.51
CA VAL A 158 20.80 -2.97 47.04
C VAL A 158 19.56 -3.56 46.36
N SER A 159 18.84 -4.44 47.03
CA SER A 159 17.63 -5.11 46.49
C SER A 159 16.49 -4.15 46.09
N GLN A 160 16.46 -2.95 46.62
CA GLN A 160 15.48 -1.93 46.21
C GLN A 160 15.84 -1.28 44.87
N VAL A 161 17.13 -1.18 44.56
CA VAL A 161 17.67 -0.64 43.30
C VAL A 161 17.39 -1.61 42.14
N ASP A 162 17.69 -2.89 42.35
CA ASP A 162 17.53 -3.94 41.35
C ASP A 162 16.07 -4.11 40.90
N SER A 163 15.10 -3.89 41.77
CA SER A 163 13.67 -4.03 41.45
C SER A 163 13.18 -2.96 40.47
N LEU A 164 13.67 -1.74 40.56
CA LEU A 164 13.31 -0.61 39.70
C LEU A 164 13.99 -0.80 38.30
N ALA A 165 15.27 -1.17 38.29
CA ALA A 165 16.01 -1.44 37.05
C ALA A 165 15.43 -2.62 36.26
N GLN A 166 15.01 -3.71 36.92
CA GLN A 166 14.32 -4.84 36.32
C GLN A 166 12.94 -4.42 35.76
N GLY A 167 12.18 -3.61 36.49
CA GLY A 167 10.91 -3.07 35.99
C GLY A 167 11.07 -2.26 34.71
N PHE A 168 12.09 -1.40 34.65
CA PHE A 168 12.40 -0.60 33.48
C PHE A 168 12.83 -1.47 32.27
N ARG A 169 13.73 -2.44 32.48
CA ARG A 169 14.17 -3.40 31.43
C ARG A 169 13.00 -4.20 30.88
N THR A 170 12.14 -4.71 31.74
CA THR A 170 10.95 -5.48 31.33
C THR A 170 9.99 -4.64 30.52
N THR A 171 9.69 -3.41 30.96
CA THR A 171 8.82 -2.48 30.23
C THR A 171 9.42 -2.11 28.88
N SER A 172 10.73 -1.87 28.81
CA SER A 172 11.45 -1.57 27.58
C SER A 172 11.39 -2.72 26.58
N LEU A 173 11.55 -3.96 27.02
CA LEU A 173 11.42 -5.16 26.18
C LEU A 173 10.00 -5.33 25.63
N ILE A 174 8.99 -5.13 26.46
CA ILE A 174 7.58 -5.19 26.03
C ILE A 174 7.30 -4.14 24.96
N MET A 175 7.75 -2.89 25.16
CA MET A 175 7.59 -1.81 24.18
C MET A 175 8.31 -2.12 22.86
N LEU A 176 9.53 -2.67 22.91
CA LEU A 176 10.26 -3.10 21.71
C LEU A 176 9.47 -4.17 20.93
N CYS A 177 8.93 -5.18 21.62
CA CYS A 177 8.08 -6.20 21.00
C CYS A 177 6.84 -5.61 20.34
N ILE A 178 6.15 -4.66 21.01
CA ILE A 178 4.98 -3.97 20.45
C ILE A 178 5.37 -3.22 19.16
N VAL A 179 6.47 -2.48 19.16
CA VAL A 179 6.95 -1.74 17.97
C VAL A 179 7.25 -2.70 16.82
N ILE A 180 7.91 -3.83 17.08
CA ILE A 180 8.21 -4.85 16.06
C ILE A 180 6.91 -5.42 15.46
N VAL A 181 5.95 -5.81 16.29
CA VAL A 181 4.65 -6.35 15.84
C VAL A 181 3.88 -5.32 15.01
N LEU A 182 3.82 -4.08 15.47
CA LEU A 182 3.13 -2.99 14.76
C LEU A 182 3.79 -2.72 13.39
N THR A 183 5.13 -2.74 13.36
CA THR A 183 5.92 -2.61 12.13
C THR A 183 5.62 -3.73 11.14
N ALA A 184 5.57 -4.97 11.61
CA ALA A 184 5.24 -6.13 10.77
C ALA A 184 3.82 -6.07 10.21
N ILE A 185 2.83 -5.63 11.01
CA ILE A 185 1.44 -5.45 10.57
C ILE A 185 1.34 -4.39 9.48
N VAL A 186 1.95 -3.22 9.67
CA VAL A 186 1.94 -2.13 8.69
C VAL A 186 2.63 -2.58 7.39
N ALA A 187 3.80 -3.23 7.49
CA ALA A 187 4.51 -3.77 6.33
C ALA A 187 3.65 -4.79 5.57
N PHE A 188 2.97 -5.70 6.26
CA PHE A 188 2.04 -6.67 5.66
C PHE A 188 0.90 -5.98 4.88
N PHE A 189 0.26 -4.98 5.48
CA PHE A 189 -0.80 -4.23 4.81
C PHE A 189 -0.30 -3.44 3.60
N VAL A 190 0.86 -2.79 3.70
CA VAL A 190 1.48 -2.06 2.59
C VAL A 190 1.82 -2.99 1.44
N ILE A 191 2.43 -4.14 1.70
CA ILE A 191 2.74 -5.16 0.68
C ILE A 191 1.44 -5.67 0.03
N ARG A 192 0.42 -5.97 0.82
CA ARG A 192 -0.85 -6.48 0.31
C ARG A 192 -1.62 -5.46 -0.55
N LEU A 193 -1.54 -4.17 -0.20
CA LEU A 193 -2.17 -3.08 -0.97
C LEU A 193 -1.41 -2.76 -2.27
N THR A 194 -0.09 -2.93 -2.28
CA THR A 194 0.75 -2.61 -3.45
C THR A 194 0.91 -3.78 -4.41
N ALA A 195 0.94 -5.03 -3.94
CA ALA A 195 1.13 -6.22 -4.77
C ALA A 195 -0.10 -6.59 -5.64
N ARG A 196 -1.31 -6.32 -5.16
CA ARG A 196 -2.56 -6.68 -5.87
C ARG A 196 -2.75 -6.03 -7.24
N PRO A 197 -2.51 -4.72 -7.46
CA PRO A 197 -2.73 -4.10 -8.76
C PRO A 197 -1.68 -4.51 -9.81
N VAL A 198 -0.44 -4.78 -9.43
CA VAL A 198 0.64 -5.11 -10.37
C VAL A 198 0.41 -6.48 -11.01
N GLY A 199 0.05 -7.49 -10.24
CA GLY A 199 -0.20 -8.83 -10.78
C GLY A 199 -1.44 -8.91 -11.69
N ARG A 200 -2.43 -8.03 -11.51
CA ARG A 200 -3.61 -7.94 -12.39
C ARG A 200 -3.27 -7.30 -13.73
N LEU A 201 -2.46 -6.24 -13.73
CA LEU A 201 -2.00 -5.59 -14.96
C LEU A 201 -1.10 -6.51 -15.82
N GLU A 202 -0.19 -7.24 -15.20
CA GLU A 202 0.66 -8.21 -15.91
C GLU A 202 -0.15 -9.35 -16.53
N ARG A 203 -1.13 -9.89 -15.81
CA ARG A 203 -2.01 -10.94 -16.35
C ARG A 203 -2.81 -10.43 -17.54
N VAL A 204 -3.46 -9.28 -17.42
CA VAL A 204 -4.22 -8.67 -18.52
C VAL A 204 -3.35 -8.44 -19.76
N ARG A 205 -2.09 -8.02 -19.58
CA ARG A 205 -1.14 -7.84 -20.67
C ARG A 205 -0.69 -9.17 -21.28
N THR A 206 -0.44 -10.17 -20.47
CA THR A 206 -0.03 -11.51 -20.95
C THR A 206 -1.16 -12.19 -21.70
N ASP A 207 -2.38 -12.15 -21.15
CA ASP A 207 -3.58 -12.70 -21.82
C ASP A 207 -3.88 -11.99 -23.13
N PHE A 208 -3.68 -10.65 -23.18
CA PHE A 208 -3.82 -9.88 -24.42
C PHE A 208 -2.84 -10.36 -25.51
N VAL A 209 -1.54 -10.47 -25.18
CA VAL A 209 -0.52 -10.94 -26.15
C VAL A 209 -0.79 -12.38 -26.61
N ALA A 210 -1.18 -13.25 -25.69
CA ALA A 210 -1.49 -14.64 -26.01
C ALA A 210 -2.71 -14.74 -26.93
N ASN A 211 -3.79 -14.02 -26.64
CA ASN A 211 -5.00 -14.01 -27.44
C ASN A 211 -4.78 -13.36 -28.81
N ALA A 212 -4.07 -12.24 -28.88
CA ALA A 212 -3.70 -11.59 -30.15
C ALA A 212 -2.88 -12.52 -31.03
N SER A 213 -1.89 -13.21 -30.46
CA SER A 213 -1.06 -14.19 -31.21
C SER A 213 -1.89 -15.34 -31.76
N HIS A 214 -2.86 -15.83 -30.97
CA HIS A 214 -3.74 -16.91 -31.38
C HIS A 214 -4.71 -16.47 -32.49
N GLU A 215 -5.32 -15.30 -32.39
CA GLU A 215 -6.26 -14.76 -33.38
C GLU A 215 -5.56 -14.33 -34.68
N LEU A 216 -4.27 -13.95 -34.62
CA LEU A 216 -3.45 -13.70 -35.81
C LEU A 216 -2.99 -15.00 -36.51
N LYS A 217 -2.66 -16.05 -35.75
CA LYS A 217 -2.15 -17.30 -36.31
C LYS A 217 -3.19 -18.03 -37.21
N THR A 218 -4.45 -17.96 -36.85
CA THR A 218 -5.54 -18.65 -37.56
C THR A 218 -5.73 -18.15 -39.00
N PRO A 219 -5.96 -16.82 -39.24
CA PRO A 219 -6.09 -16.33 -40.63
C PRO A 219 -4.81 -16.49 -41.45
N VAL A 220 -3.63 -16.33 -40.85
CA VAL A 220 -2.35 -16.56 -41.53
C VAL A 220 -2.23 -18.02 -42.03
N ALA A 221 -2.62 -19.00 -41.18
CA ALA A 221 -2.63 -20.40 -41.58
C ALA A 221 -3.68 -20.67 -42.67
N GLY A 222 -4.86 -20.03 -42.61
CA GLY A 222 -5.90 -20.11 -43.63
C GLY A 222 -5.43 -19.55 -45.01
N ILE A 223 -4.83 -18.36 -44.98
CA ILE A 223 -4.27 -17.72 -46.19
C ILE A 223 -3.22 -18.64 -46.85
N ARG A 224 -2.31 -19.21 -46.05
CA ARG A 224 -1.28 -20.14 -46.55
C ARG A 224 -1.90 -21.38 -47.18
N LEU A 225 -2.87 -22.03 -46.49
CA LEU A 225 -3.52 -23.23 -47.00
C LEU A 225 -4.27 -22.95 -48.30
N LEU A 226 -4.99 -21.81 -48.40
CA LEU A 226 -5.71 -21.41 -49.62
C LEU A 226 -4.75 -21.10 -50.77
N SER A 227 -3.61 -20.45 -50.49
CA SER A 227 -2.56 -20.21 -51.48
C SER A 227 -1.97 -21.53 -52.01
N GLU A 228 -1.65 -22.50 -51.15
CA GLU A 228 -1.18 -23.84 -51.55
C GLU A 228 -2.26 -24.60 -52.37
N SER A 229 -3.54 -24.41 -52.00
CA SER A 229 -4.66 -25.03 -52.73
C SER A 229 -4.85 -24.43 -54.16
N ILE A 230 -4.69 -23.10 -54.30
CA ILE A 230 -4.72 -22.43 -55.60
C ILE A 230 -3.57 -22.91 -56.49
N GLU A 231 -2.36 -22.99 -55.91
CA GLU A 231 -1.19 -23.48 -56.65
C GLU A 231 -1.38 -24.92 -57.14
N ARG A 232 -1.94 -25.80 -56.31
CA ARG A 232 -2.24 -27.19 -56.67
C ARG A 232 -3.30 -27.26 -57.77
N ALA A 233 -4.45 -26.59 -57.60
CA ALA A 233 -5.51 -26.54 -58.59
C ALA A 233 -5.01 -26.02 -59.95
N SER A 234 -4.11 -25.03 -59.94
CA SER A 234 -3.46 -24.54 -61.20
C SER A 234 -2.58 -25.59 -61.86
N LYS A 235 -1.85 -26.42 -61.08
CA LYS A 235 -1.00 -27.49 -61.61
C LYS A 235 -1.81 -28.68 -62.19
N ASP A 236 -2.92 -28.99 -61.49
CA ASP A 236 -3.81 -30.12 -61.82
C ASP A 236 -4.81 -29.76 -62.96
N GLY A 237 -4.86 -28.49 -63.39
CA GLY A 237 -5.76 -28.01 -64.46
C GLY A 237 -7.20 -27.74 -63.98
N ASP A 238 -7.47 -27.76 -62.66
CA ASP A 238 -8.79 -27.53 -62.07
C ASP A 238 -9.07 -26.01 -61.97
N VAL A 239 -9.16 -25.33 -63.09
CA VAL A 239 -9.26 -23.87 -63.18
C VAL A 239 -10.57 -23.34 -62.56
N ASP A 240 -11.64 -24.12 -62.57
CA ASP A 240 -12.97 -23.72 -62.13
C ASP A 240 -13.06 -23.48 -60.61
N ILE A 241 -12.20 -24.11 -59.81
CA ILE A 241 -12.20 -23.97 -58.35
C ILE A 241 -11.32 -22.79 -57.86
N ILE A 242 -10.42 -22.28 -58.69
CA ILE A 242 -9.50 -21.18 -58.38
C ILE A 242 -10.24 -19.92 -57.92
N PRO A 243 -11.33 -19.46 -58.57
CA PRO A 243 -12.07 -18.27 -58.13
C PRO A 243 -12.63 -18.42 -56.73
N VAL A 244 -13.10 -19.62 -56.34
CA VAL A 244 -13.64 -19.91 -54.99
C VAL A 244 -12.55 -19.79 -53.93
N PHE A 245 -11.38 -20.35 -54.18
CA PHE A 245 -10.25 -20.22 -53.24
C PHE A 245 -9.72 -18.80 -53.17
N THR A 246 -9.70 -18.06 -54.29
CA THR A 246 -9.28 -16.66 -54.33
C THR A 246 -10.24 -15.77 -53.56
N GLU A 247 -11.57 -15.97 -53.69
CA GLU A 247 -12.55 -15.25 -52.89
C GLU A 247 -12.36 -15.50 -51.37
N ARG A 248 -12.18 -16.76 -50.98
CA ARG A 248 -11.91 -17.10 -49.56
C ARG A 248 -10.61 -16.52 -49.06
N LEU A 249 -9.54 -16.51 -49.88
CA LEU A 249 -8.26 -15.90 -49.57
C LEU A 249 -8.41 -14.39 -49.31
N ASN A 250 -9.16 -13.72 -50.20
CA ASN A 250 -9.44 -12.30 -50.05
C ASN A 250 -10.24 -12.01 -48.75
N LYS A 251 -11.21 -12.84 -48.38
CA LYS A 251 -11.97 -12.72 -47.12
C LYS A 251 -11.05 -12.89 -45.91
N GLU A 252 -10.15 -13.89 -45.90
CA GLU A 252 -9.20 -14.09 -44.80
C GLU A 252 -8.17 -12.97 -44.69
N SER A 253 -7.69 -12.43 -45.83
CA SER A 253 -6.79 -11.29 -45.91
C SER A 253 -7.45 -10.03 -45.34
N GLN A 254 -8.70 -9.74 -45.71
CA GLN A 254 -9.46 -8.60 -45.19
C GLN A 254 -9.70 -8.73 -43.67
N ARG A 255 -10.00 -9.94 -43.22
CA ARG A 255 -10.15 -10.22 -41.78
C ARG A 255 -8.87 -9.97 -40.99
N LEU A 256 -7.72 -10.41 -41.55
CA LEU A 256 -6.40 -10.16 -40.93
C LEU A 256 -6.12 -8.65 -40.86
N GLN A 257 -6.39 -7.92 -41.93
CA GLN A 257 -6.22 -6.47 -41.99
C GLN A 257 -7.06 -5.76 -40.94
N ASN A 258 -8.34 -6.12 -40.80
CA ASN A 258 -9.22 -5.54 -39.80
C ASN A 258 -8.71 -5.81 -38.38
N LEU A 259 -8.29 -7.06 -38.09
CA LEU A 259 -7.72 -7.43 -36.80
C LEU A 259 -6.47 -6.61 -36.45
N VAL A 260 -5.57 -6.42 -37.42
CA VAL A 260 -4.36 -5.60 -37.19
C VAL A 260 -4.73 -4.14 -36.93
N THR A 261 -5.68 -3.59 -37.70
CA THR A 261 -6.15 -2.21 -37.51
C THR A 261 -6.76 -2.02 -36.14
N GLU A 262 -7.64 -2.92 -35.69
CA GLU A 262 -8.26 -2.86 -34.35
C GLU A 262 -7.22 -2.99 -33.21
N LEU A 263 -6.17 -3.82 -33.39
CA LEU A 263 -5.07 -3.92 -32.43
C LEU A 263 -4.26 -2.62 -32.33
N LEU A 264 -4.03 -1.95 -33.47
CA LEU A 264 -3.36 -0.65 -33.50
C LEU A 264 -4.22 0.44 -32.87
N ASP A 265 -5.53 0.46 -33.15
CA ASP A 265 -6.48 1.39 -32.53
C ASP A 265 -6.58 1.18 -31.00
N LEU A 266 -6.63 -0.07 -30.56
CA LEU A 266 -6.60 -0.38 -29.13
C LEU A 266 -5.30 0.11 -28.48
N SER A 267 -4.16 -0.16 -29.11
CA SER A 267 -2.86 0.33 -28.64
C SER A 267 -2.80 1.86 -28.59
N ARG A 268 -3.38 2.54 -29.60
CA ARG A 268 -3.49 4.01 -29.64
C ARG A 268 -4.36 4.55 -28.52
N LEU A 269 -5.53 3.96 -28.30
CA LEU A 269 -6.45 4.36 -27.24
C LEU A 269 -5.85 4.16 -25.84
N GLU A 270 -5.16 3.04 -25.61
CA GLU A 270 -4.48 2.76 -24.33
C GLU A 270 -3.29 3.69 -24.07
N ASN A 271 -2.51 3.99 -25.10
CA ASN A 271 -1.30 4.83 -24.99
C ASN A 271 -1.59 6.32 -25.18
N GLY A 272 -2.74 6.70 -25.68
CA GLY A 272 -3.13 8.08 -26.01
C GLY A 272 -3.20 9.04 -24.82
N GLY A 273 -2.99 8.57 -23.58
CA GLY A 273 -2.74 9.38 -22.40
C GLY A 273 -1.32 9.95 -22.31
N LEU A 274 -0.38 9.53 -23.17
CA LEU A 274 1.05 9.80 -23.05
C LEU A 274 1.56 10.98 -23.89
N GLY A 275 0.78 11.49 -24.82
CA GLY A 275 1.35 12.40 -25.80
C GLY A 275 0.48 13.52 -26.32
N GLY A 276 -0.16 14.30 -25.50
CA GLY A 276 -0.69 15.52 -26.08
C GLY A 276 -1.87 16.12 -25.32
N ARG A 277 -1.70 17.33 -24.90
CA ARG A 277 -2.67 18.25 -24.34
C ARG A 277 -3.70 18.76 -25.35
N ASN A 278 -3.92 18.10 -26.49
CA ASN A 278 -4.99 18.48 -27.40
C ASN A 278 -6.28 17.81 -26.88
N LYS A 279 -7.10 18.60 -26.23
CA LYS A 279 -8.51 18.33 -26.06
C LYS A 279 -9.16 18.49 -27.45
N GLU A 280 -8.93 17.51 -28.31
CA GLU A 280 -9.66 17.46 -29.57
C GLU A 280 -11.11 17.21 -29.24
N THR A 281 -11.98 18.07 -29.76
CA THR A 281 -13.41 17.95 -29.66
C THR A 281 -13.98 17.67 -31.05
N CYS A 282 -15.06 16.94 -31.14
CA CYS A 282 -15.79 16.78 -32.38
C CYS A 282 -17.27 17.11 -32.17
N ASP A 283 -17.93 17.39 -33.25
CA ASP A 283 -19.38 17.43 -33.31
C ASP A 283 -19.89 16.00 -33.53
N LEU A 284 -20.52 15.42 -32.51
CA LEU A 284 -20.99 14.04 -32.52
C LEU A 284 -22.12 13.83 -33.53
N ALA A 285 -22.97 14.85 -33.75
CA ALA A 285 -24.04 14.78 -34.74
C ALA A 285 -23.51 14.55 -36.16
N SER A 286 -22.48 15.31 -36.54
CA SER A 286 -21.79 15.14 -37.83
C SER A 286 -21.17 13.75 -38.00
N VAL A 287 -20.55 13.22 -36.92
CA VAL A 287 -19.94 11.87 -36.95
C VAL A 287 -21.02 10.80 -37.09
N VAL A 288 -22.10 10.87 -36.31
CA VAL A 288 -23.19 9.88 -36.37
C VAL A 288 -23.85 9.88 -37.74
N SER A 289 -24.12 11.06 -38.31
CA SER A 289 -24.72 11.19 -39.67
C SER A 289 -23.82 10.55 -40.72
N THR A 290 -22.49 10.84 -40.71
CA THR A 290 -21.52 10.26 -41.64
C THR A 290 -21.44 8.73 -41.48
N SER A 291 -21.36 8.23 -40.29
CA SER A 291 -21.34 6.79 -40.00
C SER A 291 -22.65 6.11 -40.43
N TYR A 292 -23.80 6.74 -40.19
CA TYR A 292 -25.09 6.24 -40.67
C TYR A 292 -25.13 6.09 -42.19
N GLU A 293 -24.77 7.15 -42.93
CA GLU A 293 -24.72 7.12 -44.39
C GLU A 293 -23.82 6.01 -44.95
N THR A 294 -22.68 5.80 -44.33
CA THR A 294 -21.72 4.74 -44.69
C THR A 294 -22.31 3.34 -44.51
N HIS A 295 -23.16 3.14 -43.50
CA HIS A 295 -23.73 1.84 -43.15
C HIS A 295 -25.07 1.54 -43.84
N VAL A 296 -25.74 2.55 -44.42
CA VAL A 296 -27.04 2.36 -45.15
C VAL A 296 -26.96 1.27 -46.20
N GLY A 297 -25.87 1.26 -47.01
CA GLY A 297 -25.66 0.26 -48.06
C GLY A 297 -25.57 -1.16 -47.51
N LYS A 298 -24.85 -1.35 -46.41
CA LYS A 298 -24.67 -2.64 -45.73
C LYS A 298 -25.99 -3.15 -45.13
N ALA A 299 -26.76 -2.29 -44.45
CA ALA A 299 -28.06 -2.63 -43.90
C ALA A 299 -29.07 -3.00 -44.98
N ARG A 300 -29.11 -2.24 -46.08
CA ARG A 300 -29.97 -2.51 -47.24
C ARG A 300 -29.67 -3.85 -47.89
N LEU A 301 -28.40 -4.18 -48.07
CA LEU A 301 -27.99 -5.48 -48.63
C LEU A 301 -28.44 -6.66 -47.76
N LYS A 302 -28.57 -6.44 -46.47
CA LYS A 302 -29.09 -7.43 -45.50
C LYS A 302 -30.62 -7.41 -45.37
N GLY A 303 -31.30 -6.45 -46.04
CA GLY A 303 -32.75 -6.30 -45.96
C GLY A 303 -33.26 -5.75 -44.62
N LEU A 304 -32.43 -5.05 -43.88
CA LEU A 304 -32.78 -4.44 -42.62
C LEU A 304 -33.43 -3.07 -42.81
N GLU A 305 -34.39 -2.75 -41.97
CA GLU A 305 -34.87 -1.37 -41.77
C GLU A 305 -33.83 -0.63 -40.92
N PHE A 306 -33.23 0.44 -41.49
CA PHE A 306 -32.20 1.21 -40.84
C PHE A 306 -32.69 2.64 -40.66
N VAL A 307 -32.85 3.07 -39.41
CA VAL A 307 -33.50 4.35 -39.05
C VAL A 307 -32.50 5.20 -38.26
N TYR A 308 -32.45 6.48 -38.61
CA TYR A 308 -31.72 7.49 -37.82
C TYR A 308 -32.72 8.54 -37.33
N ASP A 309 -32.80 8.67 -36.00
CA ASP A 309 -33.55 9.72 -35.31
C ASP A 309 -32.56 10.78 -34.79
N ASP A 310 -32.49 11.87 -35.53
CA ASP A 310 -31.67 13.03 -35.14
C ASP A 310 -32.51 13.93 -34.23
N GLY A 311 -32.41 13.66 -32.91
CA GLY A 311 -33.00 14.49 -31.87
C GLY A 311 -32.23 15.78 -31.57
N VAL A 312 -31.19 16.09 -32.36
CA VAL A 312 -30.39 17.33 -32.27
C VAL A 312 -30.98 18.33 -33.27
N GLY A 313 -31.45 19.49 -32.80
CA GLY A 313 -31.95 20.54 -33.67
C GLY A 313 -30.87 20.94 -34.70
N SER A 314 -31.31 21.23 -35.94
CA SER A 314 -30.45 21.51 -37.11
C SER A 314 -29.37 22.60 -36.91
N ASP A 315 -29.50 23.43 -35.89
CA ASP A 315 -28.61 24.53 -35.56
C ASP A 315 -27.79 24.29 -34.27
N GLU A 316 -27.96 23.14 -33.59
CA GLU A 316 -27.27 22.85 -32.32
C GLU A 316 -26.06 21.93 -32.50
N LEU A 317 -24.86 22.41 -32.14
CA LEU A 317 -23.63 21.61 -32.16
C LEU A 317 -23.56 20.68 -30.94
N CYS A 318 -23.43 19.38 -31.19
CA CYS A 318 -23.26 18.35 -30.15
C CYS A 318 -21.77 18.07 -29.90
N ARG A 319 -21.05 19.04 -29.34
CA ARG A 319 -19.60 18.93 -29.11
C ARG A 319 -19.27 18.07 -27.91
N VAL A 320 -18.41 17.05 -28.14
CA VAL A 320 -17.91 16.15 -27.10
C VAL A 320 -16.36 16.18 -27.03
N ASN A 321 -15.79 15.88 -25.85
CA ASN A 321 -14.35 15.81 -25.65
C ASN A 321 -13.78 14.46 -26.16
N LEU A 322 -13.90 14.22 -27.46
CA LEU A 322 -13.40 13.02 -28.13
C LEU A 322 -12.84 13.40 -29.50
N PRO A 323 -11.65 12.89 -29.90
CA PRO A 323 -11.15 13.07 -31.25
C PRO A 323 -12.13 12.52 -32.27
N PRO A 324 -12.28 13.16 -33.46
CA PRO A 324 -13.19 12.67 -34.51
C PRO A 324 -12.98 11.20 -34.87
N ALA A 325 -11.72 10.76 -34.98
CA ALA A 325 -11.39 9.37 -35.28
C ALA A 325 -11.86 8.38 -34.21
N ASP A 326 -11.77 8.76 -32.92
CA ASP A 326 -12.22 7.92 -31.81
C ASP A 326 -13.77 7.92 -31.72
N ALA A 327 -14.43 9.02 -32.10
CA ALA A 327 -15.88 9.11 -32.19
C ALA A 327 -16.41 8.25 -33.34
N SER A 328 -15.80 8.32 -34.55
CA SER A 328 -16.17 7.43 -35.67
C SER A 328 -15.97 5.96 -35.31
N LEU A 329 -14.83 5.60 -34.71
CA LEU A 329 -14.56 4.23 -34.26
C LEU A 329 -15.62 3.72 -33.29
N LEU A 330 -16.07 4.56 -32.35
CA LEU A 330 -17.12 4.23 -31.38
C LEU A 330 -18.45 3.96 -32.10
N VAL A 331 -18.88 4.89 -32.99
CA VAL A 331 -20.15 4.79 -33.71
C VAL A 331 -20.13 3.61 -34.65
N ASP A 332 -19.10 3.47 -35.47
CA ASP A 332 -19.00 2.42 -36.49
C ASP A 332 -19.02 1.02 -35.86
N ASN A 333 -18.30 0.81 -34.72
CA ASN A 333 -18.34 -0.48 -34.02
C ASN A 333 -19.74 -0.82 -33.48
N LEU A 334 -20.49 0.16 -32.98
CA LEU A 334 -21.85 -0.07 -32.50
C LEU A 334 -22.81 -0.40 -33.65
N LEU A 335 -22.70 0.35 -34.77
CA LEU A 335 -23.51 0.12 -35.97
C LEU A 335 -23.17 -1.22 -36.64
N ASP A 336 -21.90 -1.54 -36.77
CA ASP A 336 -21.48 -2.83 -37.31
C ASP A 336 -22.00 -4.00 -36.49
N ASN A 337 -21.95 -3.91 -35.16
CA ASN A 337 -22.50 -4.94 -34.30
C ASN A 337 -24.01 -5.06 -34.47
N ALA A 338 -24.77 -3.95 -34.45
CA ALA A 338 -26.22 -3.95 -34.62
C ALA A 338 -26.61 -4.60 -35.96
N ILE A 339 -25.97 -4.21 -37.10
CA ILE A 339 -26.23 -4.76 -38.42
C ILE A 339 -25.80 -6.22 -38.52
N ASN A 340 -24.65 -6.59 -37.97
CA ASN A 340 -24.13 -7.95 -38.05
C ASN A 340 -25.01 -8.95 -37.33
N TYR A 341 -25.49 -8.60 -36.11
CA TYR A 341 -26.26 -9.50 -35.24
C TYR A 341 -27.77 -9.39 -35.38
N THR A 342 -28.26 -8.61 -36.38
CA THR A 342 -29.68 -8.58 -36.80
C THR A 342 -29.83 -9.25 -38.16
N ASP A 343 -30.51 -10.36 -38.24
CA ASP A 343 -30.75 -11.04 -39.52
C ASP A 343 -31.96 -10.45 -40.24
N THR A 344 -33.02 -10.10 -39.52
CA THR A 344 -34.22 -9.46 -40.05
C THR A 344 -34.76 -8.50 -39.00
N GLY A 345 -35.36 -7.39 -39.42
CA GLY A 345 -35.96 -6.39 -38.54
C GLY A 345 -35.33 -5.02 -38.67
N THR A 346 -35.15 -4.33 -37.56
CA THR A 346 -34.83 -2.90 -37.53
C THR A 346 -33.55 -2.65 -36.72
N VAL A 347 -32.71 -1.75 -37.22
CA VAL A 347 -31.63 -1.11 -36.49
C VAL A 347 -31.92 0.39 -36.42
N GLU A 348 -31.99 0.92 -35.21
CA GLU A 348 -32.31 2.31 -34.92
C GLU A 348 -31.14 2.99 -34.25
N VAL A 349 -30.75 4.16 -34.74
CA VAL A 349 -29.74 5.03 -34.18
C VAL A 349 -30.42 6.32 -33.74
N SER A 350 -30.23 6.73 -32.50
CA SER A 350 -30.75 8.01 -32.02
C SER A 350 -29.65 8.80 -31.30
N LEU A 351 -29.64 10.11 -31.53
CA LEU A 351 -28.74 11.05 -30.86
C LEU A 351 -29.54 12.16 -30.21
N SER A 352 -29.30 12.42 -28.94
CA SER A 352 -29.88 13.56 -28.24
C SER A 352 -28.82 14.33 -27.51
N CYS A 353 -28.89 15.66 -27.52
CA CYS A 353 -27.99 16.55 -26.86
C CYS A 353 -28.72 17.44 -25.85
N THR A 354 -28.17 17.55 -24.64
CA THR A 354 -28.60 18.51 -23.63
C THR A 354 -27.46 19.49 -23.35
N ASP A 355 -27.67 20.47 -22.48
CA ASP A 355 -26.65 21.45 -22.12
C ASP A 355 -25.36 20.79 -21.55
N SER A 356 -25.46 19.62 -20.93
CA SER A 356 -24.34 18.98 -20.21
C SER A 356 -23.85 17.68 -20.80
N LYS A 357 -24.63 17.02 -21.67
CA LYS A 357 -24.30 15.68 -22.17
C LYS A 357 -24.91 15.37 -23.53
N ALA A 358 -24.22 14.55 -24.30
CA ALA A 358 -24.67 13.90 -25.52
C ALA A 358 -25.02 12.45 -25.19
N THR A 359 -26.14 11.96 -25.67
CA THR A 359 -26.61 10.57 -25.52
C THR A 359 -26.83 9.96 -26.91
N LEU A 360 -25.98 8.96 -27.25
CA LEU A 360 -26.10 8.13 -28.44
C LEU A 360 -26.74 6.80 -28.04
N SER A 361 -27.78 6.39 -28.71
CA SER A 361 -28.38 5.07 -28.55
C SER A 361 -28.41 4.32 -29.86
N VAL A 362 -27.97 3.08 -29.85
CA VAL A 362 -28.04 2.15 -31.01
C VAL A 362 -28.84 0.95 -30.52
N ARG A 363 -30.00 0.75 -31.16
CA ARG A 363 -30.94 -0.32 -30.85
C ARG A 363 -31.04 -1.26 -32.04
N ASP A 364 -31.05 -2.54 -31.77
CA ASP A 364 -31.28 -3.61 -32.73
C ASP A 364 -32.39 -4.55 -32.27
N THR A 365 -33.02 -5.22 -33.24
CA THR A 365 -34.01 -6.28 -33.01
C THR A 365 -33.42 -7.66 -33.29
N GLY A 366 -32.12 -7.81 -33.09
CA GLY A 366 -31.37 -9.02 -33.40
C GLY A 366 -31.47 -10.12 -32.34
N ILE A 367 -30.46 -10.98 -32.31
CA ILE A 367 -30.43 -12.16 -31.44
C ILE A 367 -30.39 -11.86 -29.94
N GLY A 368 -30.04 -10.63 -29.55
CA GLY A 368 -29.85 -10.26 -28.16
C GLY A 368 -28.64 -10.95 -27.49
N ILE A 369 -28.40 -10.64 -26.22
CA ILE A 369 -27.22 -11.09 -25.47
C ILE A 369 -27.67 -11.76 -24.18
N PRO A 370 -27.22 -13.01 -23.90
CA PRO A 370 -27.52 -13.70 -22.66
C PRO A 370 -27.04 -12.89 -21.44
N THR A 371 -27.79 -12.86 -20.35
CA THR A 371 -27.49 -12.08 -19.16
C THR A 371 -26.11 -12.42 -18.57
N ALA A 372 -25.70 -13.70 -18.65
CA ALA A 372 -24.39 -14.15 -18.17
C ALA A 372 -23.21 -13.55 -18.93
N ASP A 373 -23.43 -13.07 -20.16
CA ASP A 373 -22.38 -12.57 -21.07
C ASP A 373 -22.34 -11.04 -21.13
N GLN A 374 -23.39 -10.34 -20.66
CA GLN A 374 -23.56 -8.88 -20.83
C GLN A 374 -22.44 -8.05 -20.21
N GLU A 375 -21.85 -8.49 -19.12
CA GLU A 375 -20.66 -7.82 -18.54
C GLU A 375 -19.38 -8.14 -19.30
N ARG A 376 -19.31 -9.33 -19.90
CA ARG A 376 -18.10 -9.88 -20.52
C ARG A 376 -17.91 -9.47 -21.97
N ILE A 377 -18.96 -9.06 -22.67
CA ILE A 377 -18.87 -8.62 -24.08
C ILE A 377 -17.95 -7.42 -24.28
N PHE A 378 -17.61 -6.68 -23.24
CA PHE A 378 -16.66 -5.58 -23.24
C PHE A 378 -15.21 -6.03 -22.93
N GLU A 379 -15.00 -7.34 -22.64
CA GLU A 379 -13.66 -7.91 -22.49
C GLU A 379 -13.02 -8.10 -23.86
N ARG A 380 -11.71 -7.93 -23.96
CA ARG A 380 -10.96 -8.10 -25.21
C ARG A 380 -11.02 -9.54 -25.67
N PHE A 381 -11.27 -9.75 -26.99
CA PHE A 381 -11.39 -11.07 -27.64
C PHE A 381 -12.55 -11.91 -27.12
N TYR A 382 -13.46 -11.34 -26.32
CA TYR A 382 -14.62 -12.07 -25.82
C TYR A 382 -15.71 -12.16 -26.92
N ARG A 383 -16.33 -13.32 -27.01
CA ARG A 383 -17.40 -13.62 -27.98
C ARG A 383 -18.36 -14.61 -27.34
N VAL A 384 -19.66 -14.34 -27.43
CA VAL A 384 -20.72 -15.21 -26.90
C VAL A 384 -20.72 -16.55 -27.61
N ASP A 385 -20.59 -16.53 -28.96
CA ASP A 385 -20.48 -17.73 -29.81
C ASP A 385 -19.26 -17.64 -30.72
N LYS A 386 -18.30 -18.53 -30.52
CA LYS A 386 -17.06 -18.58 -31.32
C LYS A 386 -17.26 -19.07 -32.76
N GLY A 387 -18.32 -19.85 -33.03
CA GLY A 387 -18.63 -20.40 -34.33
C GLY A 387 -19.26 -19.36 -35.26
N HIS A 388 -20.44 -18.90 -34.90
CA HIS A 388 -21.23 -17.94 -35.69
C HIS A 388 -20.53 -16.60 -35.93
N SER A 389 -19.85 -16.11 -34.90
CA SER A 389 -19.10 -14.85 -34.99
C SER A 389 -17.84 -14.95 -35.86
N ARG A 390 -17.26 -16.15 -36.13
CA ARG A 390 -16.15 -16.32 -37.08
C ARG A 390 -16.59 -16.16 -38.53
N GLU A 391 -17.76 -16.65 -38.87
CA GLU A 391 -18.32 -16.51 -40.20
C GLU A 391 -18.66 -15.06 -40.54
N MET A 392 -19.07 -14.28 -39.53
CA MET A 392 -19.34 -12.84 -39.64
C MET A 392 -18.09 -11.95 -39.55
N GLY A 393 -16.88 -12.52 -39.41
CA GLY A 393 -15.60 -11.77 -39.38
C GLY A 393 -15.31 -11.00 -38.11
N GLY A 394 -16.07 -11.17 -37.03
CA GLY A 394 -15.86 -10.44 -35.77
C GLY A 394 -14.55 -10.84 -35.09
N THR A 395 -13.83 -9.88 -34.55
CA THR A 395 -12.53 -10.06 -33.88
C THR A 395 -12.68 -10.18 -32.34
N GLY A 396 -13.78 -9.68 -31.78
CA GLY A 396 -14.03 -9.57 -30.35
C GLY A 396 -13.30 -8.37 -29.70
N LEU A 397 -12.82 -7.43 -30.52
CA LEU A 397 -12.16 -6.21 -30.03
C LEU A 397 -13.08 -4.98 -30.09
N GLY A 398 -14.05 -4.94 -30.99
CA GLY A 398 -14.89 -3.77 -31.26
C GLY A 398 -15.54 -3.16 -30.02
N LEU A 399 -16.27 -3.94 -29.21
CA LEU A 399 -16.91 -3.42 -27.98
C LEU A 399 -15.90 -3.02 -26.92
N SER A 400 -14.73 -3.63 -26.87
CA SER A 400 -13.64 -3.19 -25.97
C SER A 400 -13.06 -1.84 -26.42
N LEU A 401 -12.97 -1.58 -27.74
CA LEU A 401 -12.59 -0.28 -28.28
C LEU A 401 -13.64 0.80 -27.95
N VAL A 402 -14.92 0.49 -28.11
CA VAL A 402 -16.02 1.39 -27.69
C VAL A 402 -15.90 1.77 -26.23
N ARG A 403 -15.70 0.80 -25.34
CA ARG A 403 -15.54 1.04 -23.90
C ARG A 403 -14.35 1.96 -23.62
N HIS A 404 -13.19 1.72 -24.24
CA HIS A 404 -12.01 2.55 -24.07
C HIS A 404 -12.19 3.99 -24.58
N ALA A 405 -12.89 4.17 -25.72
CA ALA A 405 -13.21 5.50 -26.25
C ALA A 405 -14.14 6.26 -25.30
N VAL A 406 -15.18 5.61 -24.79
CA VAL A 406 -16.12 6.17 -23.80
C VAL A 406 -15.43 6.54 -22.48
N GLU A 407 -14.61 5.65 -21.94
CA GLU A 407 -13.82 5.90 -20.70
C GLU A 407 -12.84 7.07 -20.88
N ARG A 408 -12.22 7.20 -22.05
CA ARG A 408 -11.32 8.33 -22.39
C ARG A 408 -12.07 9.65 -22.41
N ALA A 409 -13.29 9.67 -22.92
CA ALA A 409 -14.18 10.83 -22.91
C ALA A 409 -14.83 11.09 -21.53
N LYS A 410 -14.56 10.26 -20.53
CA LYS A 410 -15.23 10.29 -19.20
C LYS A 410 -16.74 10.09 -19.29
N GLY A 411 -17.17 9.35 -20.30
CA GLY A 411 -18.55 8.95 -20.50
C GLY A 411 -18.91 7.65 -19.81
N VAL A 412 -20.13 7.20 -20.07
CA VAL A 412 -20.68 5.92 -19.57
C VAL A 412 -21.34 5.19 -20.74
N ILE A 413 -21.13 3.88 -20.84
CA ILE A 413 -21.85 2.99 -21.75
C ILE A 413 -22.71 2.03 -20.92
N THR A 414 -23.96 1.86 -21.33
CA THR A 414 -24.90 0.91 -20.73
C THR A 414 -25.48 0.00 -21.81
N LEU A 415 -25.91 -1.19 -21.41
CA LEU A 415 -26.54 -2.19 -22.27
C LEU A 415 -27.86 -2.61 -21.64
N ASP A 416 -28.92 -2.63 -22.47
CA ASP A 416 -30.17 -3.31 -22.19
C ASP A 416 -30.40 -4.34 -23.30
N SER A 417 -30.42 -5.63 -22.94
CA SER A 417 -30.57 -6.70 -23.93
C SER A 417 -31.30 -7.90 -23.35
N THR A 418 -32.12 -8.49 -24.22
CA THR A 418 -32.83 -9.74 -23.92
C THR A 418 -32.63 -10.71 -25.06
N LEU A 419 -32.19 -11.90 -24.75
CA LEU A 419 -31.98 -12.95 -25.75
C LEU A 419 -33.22 -13.19 -26.58
N GLY A 420 -33.10 -13.16 -27.89
CA GLY A 420 -34.21 -13.28 -28.87
C GLY A 420 -35.05 -12.03 -29.09
N LYS A 421 -34.73 -10.88 -28.46
CA LYS A 421 -35.45 -9.61 -28.61
C LYS A 421 -34.61 -8.46 -29.14
N GLY A 422 -33.29 -8.60 -29.11
CA GLY A 422 -32.36 -7.57 -29.53
C GLY A 422 -31.64 -6.89 -28.36
N SER A 423 -30.89 -5.83 -28.67
CA SER A 423 -30.05 -5.09 -27.72
C SER A 423 -30.17 -3.58 -27.94
N THR A 424 -29.95 -2.82 -26.89
CA THR A 424 -29.83 -1.37 -26.93
C THR A 424 -28.56 -0.95 -26.21
N PHE A 425 -27.59 -0.41 -26.95
CA PHE A 425 -26.40 0.20 -26.41
C PHE A 425 -26.61 1.70 -26.26
N THR A 426 -26.45 2.23 -25.07
CA THR A 426 -26.56 3.67 -24.77
C THR A 426 -25.25 4.21 -24.29
N VAL A 427 -24.71 5.18 -25.01
CA VAL A 427 -23.45 5.88 -24.70
C VAL A 427 -23.79 7.31 -24.28
N ILE A 428 -23.32 7.70 -23.09
CA ILE A 428 -23.50 9.05 -22.54
C ILE A 428 -22.14 9.70 -22.44
N LEU A 429 -21.93 10.79 -23.17
CA LEU A 429 -20.68 11.57 -23.18
C LEU A 429 -20.91 12.95 -22.59
N PRO A 430 -19.99 13.47 -21.75
CA PRO A 430 -20.04 14.86 -21.31
C PRO A 430 -19.85 15.81 -22.51
N LYS A 431 -20.65 16.86 -22.57
CA LYS A 431 -20.51 17.93 -23.58
C LYS A 431 -19.19 18.70 -23.31
N ALA A 432 -18.50 19.15 -24.33
CA ALA A 432 -17.21 19.84 -24.27
C ALA A 432 -17.30 21.28 -23.81
#